data_f6c262b7cde417026a6a40e660af9133
#
_entry.id   f6c262b7cde417026a6a40e660af9133
#
_cell.length_a   1.000
_cell.length_b   1.000
_cell.length_c   1.000
_cell.angle_alpha   90.00
_cell.angle_beta   90.00
_cell.angle_gamma   90.00
#
_symmetry.space_group_name_H-M   'P 1'
#
loop_
_entity.id
_entity.type
_entity.pdbx_description
1 polymer ?
#
loop_
_entity_poly.entity_id
_entity_poly.type
_entity_poly.pdbx_seq_one_letter_code
_entity_poly.pdbx_strand_id
1 'polypeptide(L)'
;MSHTIGTGVEVARSAVVIDHHPALRAVKRGIDVVGSSVLIVLLLPLALIVSLAIVVDSRGPVLFLQRRVGRNGAEFRLIKFRTMVRDGEGALAAHVQADESLRREWEQSRKLRNDPRVTRLGAFLRRFSLDELPQLLNVFVGNMSLVGPRPVPRDELAYFGERAAHIVEVRPGLTGLWAVSGRSEISYEERVDLEYRYVVEWSVRMDASILLRTLPAVLRGHGAY
;
A
#
# COMPACT_ATOMS: atom_id res chain seq x y z
N MET A 1 10.24 8.63 -53.71
CA MET A 1 10.22 9.74 -52.73
C MET A 1 9.68 9.18 -51.45
N SER A 2 10.59 8.80 -50.56
CA SER A 2 10.27 8.19 -49.27
C SER A 2 10.20 9.29 -48.22
N HIS A 3 9.07 9.44 -47.58
CA HIS A 3 8.97 10.25 -46.35
C HIS A 3 9.05 9.34 -45.15
N THR A 4 10.24 9.27 -44.55
CA THR A 4 10.50 8.71 -43.24
C THR A 4 10.12 9.77 -42.21
N ILE A 5 9.01 9.58 -41.51
CA ILE A 5 8.70 10.38 -40.34
C ILE A 5 9.32 9.67 -39.15
N GLY A 6 10.49 10.15 -38.77
CA GLY A 6 11.14 9.79 -37.53
C GLY A 6 10.49 10.59 -36.36
N THR A 7 9.64 9.95 -35.59
CA THR A 7 9.27 10.43 -34.26
C THR A 7 10.07 9.65 -33.22
N GLY A 8 11.34 10.02 -33.13
CA GLY A 8 12.15 9.66 -31.96
C GLY A 8 11.68 10.49 -30.76
N VAL A 9 10.65 10.05 -30.06
CA VAL A 9 10.44 10.45 -28.68
C VAL A 9 11.49 9.70 -27.88
N GLU A 10 12.64 10.32 -27.72
CA GLU A 10 13.64 9.95 -26.74
C GLU A 10 12.97 10.22 -25.37
N VAL A 11 12.26 9.21 -24.84
CA VAL A 11 11.82 9.22 -23.45
C VAL A 11 13.10 9.24 -22.65
N ALA A 12 13.50 10.46 -22.25
CA ALA A 12 14.59 10.64 -21.31
C ALA A 12 14.30 9.68 -20.16
N ARG A 13 15.14 8.65 -19.99
CA ARG A 13 15.15 7.81 -18.79
C ARG A 13 15.41 8.78 -17.64
N SER A 14 14.32 9.30 -17.07
CA SER A 14 14.37 10.05 -15.82
C SER A 14 15.00 9.11 -14.82
N ALA A 15 16.25 9.36 -14.52
CA ALA A 15 17.02 8.55 -13.62
C ALA A 15 16.30 8.56 -12.26
N VAL A 16 15.77 7.42 -11.85
CA VAL A 16 15.25 7.23 -10.50
C VAL A 16 16.39 7.52 -9.54
N VAL A 17 16.33 8.66 -8.85
CA VAL A 17 17.45 9.23 -8.06
C VAL A 17 18.05 8.19 -7.10
N ILE A 18 17.19 7.34 -6.53
CA ILE A 18 17.60 6.33 -5.53
C ILE A 18 18.49 5.24 -6.13
N ASP A 19 18.30 4.87 -7.40
CA ASP A 19 19.02 3.73 -8.01
C ASP A 19 20.41 4.10 -8.52
N HIS A 20 20.68 5.39 -8.73
CA HIS A 20 21.99 5.87 -9.16
C HIS A 20 22.99 6.08 -8.01
N HIS A 21 22.53 6.02 -6.74
CA HIS A 21 23.39 6.26 -5.58
C HIS A 21 23.38 5.08 -4.60
N PRO A 22 24.29 4.09 -4.76
CA PRO A 22 24.36 2.92 -3.88
C PRO A 22 24.45 3.27 -2.39
N ALA A 23 25.19 4.34 -2.05
CA ALA A 23 25.31 4.81 -0.68
C ALA A 23 23.96 5.28 -0.10
N LEU A 24 23.17 6.02 -0.86
CA LEU A 24 21.84 6.47 -0.42
C LEU A 24 20.87 5.30 -0.25
N ARG A 25 20.93 4.29 -1.12
CA ARG A 25 20.19 3.03 -0.96
C ARG A 25 20.55 2.30 0.32
N ALA A 26 21.85 2.25 0.65
CA ALA A 26 22.31 1.63 1.88
C ALA A 26 21.82 2.40 3.12
N VAL A 27 21.89 3.73 3.09
CA VAL A 27 21.37 4.59 4.16
C VAL A 27 19.85 4.37 4.34
N LYS A 28 19.08 4.42 3.24
CA LYS A 28 17.63 4.15 3.29
C LYS A 28 17.35 2.76 3.88
N ARG A 29 18.07 1.75 3.43
CA ARG A 29 17.91 0.39 3.95
C ARG A 29 18.28 0.29 5.44
N GLY A 30 19.31 0.98 5.88
CA GLY A 30 19.65 1.09 7.30
C GLY A 30 18.52 1.69 8.12
N ILE A 31 17.91 2.80 7.66
CA ILE A 31 16.76 3.43 8.28
C ILE A 31 15.56 2.46 8.32
N ASP A 32 15.29 1.74 7.23
CA ASP A 32 14.21 0.76 7.16
C ASP A 32 14.38 -0.37 8.19
N VAL A 33 15.58 -0.94 8.27
CA VAL A 33 15.86 -2.05 9.20
C VAL A 33 15.79 -1.58 10.64
N VAL A 34 16.49 -0.50 10.99
CA VAL A 34 16.50 0.02 12.37
C VAL A 34 15.11 0.48 12.77
N GLY A 35 14.43 1.28 11.93
CA GLY A 35 13.11 1.81 12.21
C GLY A 35 12.06 0.70 12.33
N SER A 36 12.04 -0.28 11.42
CA SER A 36 11.11 -1.41 11.53
C SER A 36 11.39 -2.29 12.76
N SER A 37 12.66 -2.52 13.12
CA SER A 37 13.01 -3.28 14.33
C SER A 37 12.51 -2.59 15.60
N VAL A 38 12.74 -1.28 15.71
CA VAL A 38 12.27 -0.49 16.86
C VAL A 38 10.74 -0.51 16.93
N LEU A 39 10.07 -0.30 15.79
CA LEU A 39 8.59 -0.31 15.74
C LEU A 39 8.01 -1.70 16.04
N ILE A 40 8.64 -2.79 15.56
CA ILE A 40 8.21 -4.15 15.89
C ILE A 40 8.26 -4.38 17.40
N VAL A 41 9.37 -4.03 18.06
CA VAL A 41 9.50 -4.21 19.51
C VAL A 41 8.51 -3.34 20.27
N LEU A 42 8.39 -2.07 19.91
CA LEU A 42 7.50 -1.11 20.57
C LEU A 42 6.02 -1.48 20.41
N LEU A 43 5.60 -1.93 19.22
CA LEU A 43 4.22 -2.24 18.90
C LEU A 43 3.85 -3.72 19.11
N LEU A 44 4.79 -4.56 19.56
CA LEU A 44 4.54 -5.98 19.85
C LEU A 44 3.40 -6.19 20.85
N PRO A 45 3.32 -5.49 22.00
CA PRO A 45 2.20 -5.66 22.93
C PRO A 45 0.85 -5.34 22.27
N LEU A 46 0.78 -4.26 21.46
CA LEU A 46 -0.43 -3.91 20.72
C LEU A 46 -0.77 -4.98 19.67
N ALA A 47 0.22 -5.49 18.95
CA ALA A 47 0.03 -6.55 17.97
C ALA A 47 -0.53 -7.84 18.60
N LEU A 48 -0.09 -8.19 19.81
CA LEU A 48 -0.62 -9.33 20.56
C LEU A 48 -2.07 -9.11 21.00
N ILE A 49 -2.41 -7.91 21.49
CA ILE A 49 -3.79 -7.55 21.84
C ILE A 49 -4.71 -7.63 20.63
N VAL A 50 -4.29 -7.03 19.50
CA VAL A 50 -5.04 -7.09 18.23
C VAL A 50 -5.21 -8.54 17.77
N SER A 51 -4.16 -9.36 17.86
CA SER A 51 -4.22 -10.79 17.50
C SER A 51 -5.26 -11.54 18.33
N LEU A 52 -5.27 -11.33 19.64
CA LEU A 52 -6.25 -11.94 20.53
C LEU A 52 -7.67 -11.47 20.21
N ALA A 53 -7.85 -10.17 20.00
CA ALA A 53 -9.14 -9.60 19.63
C ALA A 53 -9.69 -10.21 18.31
N ILE A 54 -8.84 -10.43 17.29
CA ILE A 54 -9.24 -11.07 16.03
C ILE A 54 -9.68 -12.52 16.24
N VAL A 55 -8.99 -13.27 17.11
CA VAL A 55 -9.37 -14.66 17.42
C VAL A 55 -10.74 -14.72 18.10
N VAL A 56 -11.02 -13.75 18.99
CA VAL A 56 -12.31 -13.65 19.69
C VAL A 56 -13.44 -13.19 18.77
N ASP A 57 -13.15 -12.18 17.90
CA ASP A 57 -14.13 -11.58 16.98
C ASP A 57 -14.59 -12.57 15.90
N SER A 58 -13.68 -13.36 15.35
CA SER A 58 -13.98 -14.29 14.28
C SER A 58 -13.03 -15.48 14.24
N ARG A 59 -13.59 -16.69 14.02
CA ARG A 59 -12.80 -17.93 13.92
C ARG A 59 -11.91 -17.92 12.68
N GLY A 60 -10.64 -18.35 12.82
CA GLY A 60 -9.69 -18.53 11.68
C GLY A 60 -8.32 -17.87 11.92
N PRO A 61 -7.46 -17.80 10.89
CA PRO A 61 -6.11 -17.28 11.02
C PRO A 61 -6.11 -15.79 11.37
N VAL A 62 -5.19 -15.35 12.20
CA VAL A 62 -5.02 -13.93 12.60
C VAL A 62 -4.50 -13.09 11.45
N LEU A 63 -3.62 -13.67 10.64
CA LEU A 63 -2.97 -13.00 9.54
C LEU A 63 -3.64 -13.31 8.20
N PHE A 64 -3.67 -12.34 7.34
CA PHE A 64 -4.07 -12.43 5.93
C PHE A 64 -2.85 -12.14 5.06
N LEU A 65 -2.63 -12.97 4.05
CA LEU A 65 -1.52 -12.86 3.11
C LEU A 65 -2.06 -12.52 1.73
N GLN A 66 -1.51 -11.48 1.11
CA GLN A 66 -1.90 -11.05 -0.23
C GLN A 66 -0.68 -10.90 -1.14
N ARG A 67 -0.75 -11.38 -2.37
CA ARG A 67 0.32 -11.16 -3.36
C ARG A 67 0.31 -9.70 -3.80
N ARG A 68 1.49 -9.09 -3.83
CA ARG A 68 1.73 -7.73 -4.27
C ARG A 68 3.01 -7.66 -5.10
N VAL A 69 3.08 -6.65 -5.94
CA VAL A 69 4.28 -6.36 -6.72
C VAL A 69 5.26 -5.56 -5.85
N GLY A 70 6.48 -6.03 -5.81
CA GLY A 70 7.60 -5.40 -5.14
C GLY A 70 8.61 -4.83 -6.14
N ARG A 71 9.83 -4.60 -5.65
CA ARG A 71 10.92 -4.05 -6.45
C ARG A 71 11.24 -4.93 -7.65
N ASN A 72 11.54 -4.29 -8.81
CA ASN A 72 11.83 -4.91 -10.10
C ASN A 72 10.71 -5.83 -10.59
N GLY A 73 9.46 -5.57 -10.18
CA GLY A 73 8.31 -6.37 -10.58
C GLY A 73 8.21 -7.75 -9.90
N ALA A 74 9.08 -8.06 -8.94
CA ALA A 74 9.05 -9.30 -8.18
C ALA A 74 7.84 -9.34 -7.24
N GLU A 75 7.12 -10.46 -7.21
CA GLU A 75 5.98 -10.61 -6.31
C GLU A 75 6.44 -11.02 -4.90
N PHE A 76 5.74 -10.47 -3.91
CA PHE A 76 5.93 -10.85 -2.51
C PHE A 76 4.58 -11.04 -1.79
N ARG A 77 4.60 -11.66 -0.62
CA ARG A 77 3.43 -11.81 0.25
C ARG A 77 3.37 -10.64 1.22
N LEU A 78 2.42 -9.75 1.00
CA LEU A 78 2.06 -8.68 1.93
C LEU A 78 1.34 -9.29 3.13
N ILE A 79 1.77 -8.97 4.33
CA ILE A 79 1.22 -9.51 5.58
C ILE A 79 0.32 -8.45 6.23
N LYS A 80 -0.94 -8.80 6.53
CA LYS A 80 -1.89 -7.93 7.24
C LYS A 80 -2.58 -8.70 8.35
N PHE A 81 -3.14 -8.00 9.32
CA PHE A 81 -4.18 -8.59 10.17
C PHE A 81 -5.46 -8.82 9.37
N ARG A 82 -6.15 -9.91 9.69
CA ARG A 82 -7.44 -10.22 9.09
C ARG A 82 -8.51 -9.25 9.60
N THR A 83 -9.20 -8.59 8.67
CA THR A 83 -10.27 -7.64 8.95
C THR A 83 -11.62 -8.08 8.37
N MET A 84 -11.64 -9.22 7.66
CA MET A 84 -12.82 -9.77 7.00
C MET A 84 -13.19 -11.14 7.57
N VAL A 85 -14.47 -11.50 7.46
CA VAL A 85 -14.96 -12.84 7.76
C VAL A 85 -14.35 -13.88 6.84
N ARG A 86 -14.33 -15.15 7.28
CA ARG A 86 -13.66 -16.24 6.54
C ARG A 86 -14.32 -16.53 5.18
N ASP A 87 -15.65 -16.50 5.12
CA ASP A 87 -16.41 -16.67 3.88
C ASP A 87 -16.88 -15.32 3.34
N GLY A 88 -15.91 -14.45 3.05
CA GLY A 88 -16.20 -13.10 2.56
C GLY A 88 -16.82 -13.09 1.16
N GLU A 89 -16.45 -14.03 0.28
CA GLU A 89 -17.01 -14.09 -1.08
C GLU A 89 -18.49 -14.45 -1.07
N GLY A 90 -18.89 -15.44 -0.26
CA GLY A 90 -20.30 -15.79 -0.07
C GLY A 90 -21.10 -14.64 0.53
N ALA A 91 -20.56 -13.96 1.54
CA ALA A 91 -21.19 -12.80 2.15
C ALA A 91 -21.36 -11.65 1.16
N LEU A 92 -20.35 -11.36 0.34
CA LEU A 92 -20.43 -10.36 -0.72
C LEU A 92 -21.49 -10.71 -1.77
N ALA A 93 -21.43 -11.95 -2.29
CA ALA A 93 -22.37 -12.40 -3.31
C ALA A 93 -23.83 -12.28 -2.84
N ALA A 94 -24.12 -12.69 -1.60
CA ALA A 94 -25.47 -12.58 -1.02
C ALA A 94 -25.94 -11.12 -0.92
N HIS A 95 -25.07 -10.19 -0.48
CA HIS A 95 -25.42 -8.77 -0.34
C HIS A 95 -25.59 -8.08 -1.70
N VAL A 96 -24.70 -8.33 -2.65
CA VAL A 96 -24.77 -7.76 -4.01
C VAL A 96 -25.97 -8.29 -4.78
N GLN A 97 -26.42 -9.52 -4.52
CA GLN A 97 -27.66 -10.05 -5.10
C GLN A 97 -28.93 -9.47 -4.46
N ALA A 98 -28.88 -9.14 -3.16
CA ALA A 98 -30.02 -8.64 -2.43
C ALA A 98 -30.28 -7.14 -2.62
N ASP A 99 -29.29 -6.34 -3.00
CA ASP A 99 -29.36 -4.89 -3.10
C ASP A 99 -28.74 -4.38 -4.42
N GLU A 100 -29.59 -3.83 -5.27
CA GLU A 100 -29.23 -3.25 -6.58
C GLU A 100 -28.24 -2.08 -6.45
N SER A 101 -28.35 -1.29 -5.37
CA SER A 101 -27.44 -0.15 -5.15
C SER A 101 -26.01 -0.61 -4.82
N LEU A 102 -25.89 -1.66 -4.01
CA LEU A 102 -24.61 -2.29 -3.70
C LEU A 102 -23.99 -2.97 -4.93
N ARG A 103 -24.85 -3.55 -5.78
CA ARG A 103 -24.39 -4.14 -7.05
C ARG A 103 -23.76 -3.09 -7.94
N ARG A 104 -24.41 -1.94 -8.14
CA ARG A 104 -23.89 -0.83 -8.95
C ARG A 104 -22.60 -0.26 -8.37
N GLU A 105 -22.53 -0.05 -7.07
CA GLU A 105 -21.31 0.42 -6.39
C GLU A 105 -20.15 -0.57 -6.60
N TRP A 106 -20.42 -1.86 -6.47
CA TRP A 106 -19.43 -2.91 -6.69
C TRP A 106 -18.94 -2.99 -8.15
N GLU A 107 -19.85 -2.89 -9.12
CA GLU A 107 -19.50 -2.91 -10.54
C GLU A 107 -18.63 -1.73 -10.94
N GLN A 108 -18.89 -0.54 -10.36
CA GLN A 108 -18.16 0.69 -10.68
C GLN A 108 -16.76 0.77 -10.02
N SER A 109 -16.65 0.36 -8.77
CA SER A 109 -15.45 0.62 -7.97
C SER A 109 -14.71 -0.62 -7.48
N ARG A 110 -15.36 -1.80 -7.56
CA ARG A 110 -14.88 -3.04 -6.93
C ARG A 110 -14.63 -2.88 -5.41
N LYS A 111 -15.27 -1.89 -4.82
CA LYS A 111 -15.25 -1.58 -3.38
C LYS A 111 -16.65 -1.22 -2.93
N LEU A 112 -16.94 -1.48 -1.67
CA LEU A 112 -18.19 -1.05 -1.02
C LEU A 112 -17.84 -0.18 0.18
N ARG A 113 -18.56 0.91 0.37
CA ARG A 113 -18.41 1.76 1.57
C ARG A 113 -18.74 1.00 2.85
N ASN A 114 -19.82 0.20 2.80
CA ASN A 114 -20.22 -0.70 3.87
C ASN A 114 -20.03 -2.14 3.39
N ASP A 115 -18.79 -2.61 3.35
CA ASP A 115 -18.45 -3.95 2.90
C ASP A 115 -18.91 -5.00 3.93
N PRO A 116 -19.88 -5.87 3.61
CA PRO A 116 -20.41 -6.86 4.55
C PRO A 116 -19.39 -7.91 4.98
N ARG A 117 -18.28 -8.00 4.29
CA ARG A 117 -17.18 -8.89 4.63
C ARG A 117 -16.38 -8.38 5.82
N VAL A 118 -16.39 -7.07 6.06
CA VAL A 118 -15.56 -6.43 7.09
C VAL A 118 -16.24 -6.57 8.45
N THR A 119 -15.54 -7.15 9.43
CA THR A 119 -16.05 -7.24 10.80
C THR A 119 -16.04 -5.85 11.47
N ARG A 120 -16.78 -5.70 12.59
CA ARG A 120 -16.76 -4.43 13.36
C ARG A 120 -15.35 -4.11 13.87
N LEU A 121 -14.63 -5.12 14.36
CA LEU A 121 -13.23 -4.99 14.75
C LEU A 121 -12.38 -4.66 13.52
N GLY A 122 -12.61 -5.33 12.41
CA GLY A 122 -11.91 -5.09 11.14
C GLY A 122 -12.04 -3.64 10.65
N ALA A 123 -13.24 -3.06 10.75
CA ALA A 123 -13.49 -1.65 10.39
C ALA A 123 -12.68 -0.71 11.32
N PHE A 124 -12.65 -0.99 12.62
CA PHE A 124 -11.82 -0.25 13.56
C PHE A 124 -10.33 -0.34 13.22
N LEU A 125 -9.82 -1.56 12.96
CA LEU A 125 -8.42 -1.77 12.59
C LEU A 125 -8.04 -1.02 11.32
N ARG A 126 -8.88 -1.05 10.28
CA ARG A 126 -8.66 -0.32 9.02
C ARG A 126 -8.64 1.19 9.25
N ARG A 127 -9.60 1.71 10.01
CA ARG A 127 -9.68 3.15 10.31
C ARG A 127 -8.38 3.72 10.85
N PHE A 128 -7.70 2.98 11.72
CA PHE A 128 -6.43 3.40 12.33
C PHE A 128 -5.21 2.73 11.69
N SER A 129 -5.37 2.05 10.55
CA SER A 129 -4.31 1.33 9.84
C SER A 129 -3.58 0.30 10.71
N LEU A 130 -4.21 -0.19 11.78
CA LEU A 130 -3.64 -1.20 12.67
C LEU A 130 -3.55 -2.56 11.98
N ASP A 131 -4.39 -2.81 10.98
CA ASP A 131 -4.34 -4.01 10.15
C ASP A 131 -3.02 -4.12 9.36
N GLU A 132 -2.31 -3.02 9.18
CA GLU A 132 -1.06 -2.95 8.43
C GLU A 132 0.20 -3.16 9.30
N LEU A 133 0.07 -3.22 10.65
CA LEU A 133 1.22 -3.42 11.55
C LEU A 133 2.10 -4.64 11.18
N PRO A 134 1.56 -5.81 10.76
CA PRO A 134 2.39 -6.94 10.37
C PRO A 134 3.29 -6.68 9.15
N GLN A 135 3.00 -5.64 8.33
CA GLN A 135 3.87 -5.26 7.21
C GLN A 135 5.24 -4.75 7.67
N LEU A 136 5.41 -4.37 8.94
CA LEU A 136 6.73 -4.08 9.49
C LEU A 136 7.70 -5.27 9.32
N LEU A 137 7.20 -6.50 9.33
CA LEU A 137 7.99 -7.70 9.00
C LEU A 137 8.40 -7.70 7.51
N ASN A 138 7.53 -7.26 6.59
CA ASN A 138 7.88 -7.11 5.18
C ASN A 138 8.97 -6.05 4.98
N VAL A 139 8.94 -4.97 5.77
CA VAL A 139 10.00 -3.94 5.76
C VAL A 139 11.31 -4.52 6.29
N PHE A 140 11.25 -5.20 7.44
CA PHE A 140 12.42 -5.79 8.08
C PHE A 140 13.14 -6.80 7.18
N VAL A 141 12.41 -7.69 6.51
CA VAL A 141 13.02 -8.68 5.59
C VAL A 141 13.42 -8.08 4.23
N GLY A 142 12.97 -6.86 3.90
CA GLY A 142 13.37 -6.11 2.70
C GLY A 142 12.48 -6.25 1.48
N ASN A 143 11.29 -6.82 1.63
CA ASN A 143 10.26 -6.82 0.60
C ASN A 143 9.65 -5.42 0.41
N MET A 144 9.62 -4.64 1.50
CA MET A 144 9.10 -3.28 1.56
C MET A 144 10.13 -2.32 2.18
N SER A 145 9.78 -1.04 2.16
CA SER A 145 10.44 0.07 2.87
C SER A 145 9.43 0.70 3.84
N LEU A 146 9.89 1.45 4.83
CA LEU A 146 9.00 2.28 5.65
C LEU A 146 8.27 3.31 4.79
N VAL A 147 8.98 3.95 3.85
CA VAL A 147 8.42 4.96 2.94
C VAL A 147 8.65 4.52 1.49
N GLY A 148 7.60 4.55 0.69
CA GLY A 148 7.66 4.17 -0.73
C GLY A 148 6.29 4.23 -1.40
N PRO A 149 6.21 3.88 -2.69
CA PRO A 149 4.96 3.72 -3.39
C PRO A 149 4.09 2.63 -2.75
N ARG A 150 2.76 2.75 -2.88
CA ARG A 150 1.84 1.75 -2.34
C ARG A 150 2.04 0.39 -3.02
N PRO A 151 2.13 -0.72 -2.26
CA PRO A 151 2.17 -2.06 -2.85
C PRO A 151 0.84 -2.40 -3.54
N VAL A 152 0.86 -2.58 -4.86
CA VAL A 152 -0.32 -2.88 -5.68
C VAL A 152 -0.31 -4.34 -6.16
N PRO A 153 -1.48 -4.94 -6.45
CA PRO A 153 -1.55 -6.22 -7.15
C PRO A 153 -1.10 -6.04 -8.62
N ARG A 154 -0.75 -7.14 -9.28
CA ARG A 154 -0.17 -7.09 -10.64
C ARG A 154 -1.13 -6.51 -11.68
N ASP A 155 -2.40 -6.81 -11.57
CA ASP A 155 -3.45 -6.30 -12.45
C ASP A 155 -3.65 -4.79 -12.33
N GLU A 156 -3.42 -4.22 -11.14
CA GLU A 156 -3.51 -2.78 -10.91
C GLU A 156 -2.36 -2.00 -11.60
N LEU A 157 -1.22 -2.63 -11.90
CA LEU A 157 -0.11 -1.96 -12.60
C LEU A 157 -0.50 -1.42 -13.99
N ALA A 158 -1.46 -2.05 -14.66
CA ALA A 158 -1.92 -1.59 -15.97
C ALA A 158 -2.48 -0.15 -15.93
N TYR A 159 -3.05 0.26 -14.80
CA TYR A 159 -3.57 1.62 -14.62
C TYR A 159 -2.49 2.69 -14.43
N PHE A 160 -1.25 2.29 -14.18
CA PHE A 160 -0.12 3.22 -14.05
C PHE A 160 0.49 3.58 -15.40
N GLY A 161 0.12 2.88 -16.49
CA GLY A 161 0.64 3.12 -17.84
C GLY A 161 2.17 3.05 -17.88
N GLU A 162 2.79 3.97 -18.60
CA GLU A 162 4.25 4.05 -18.72
C GLU A 162 4.99 4.29 -17.41
N ARG A 163 4.32 4.90 -16.41
CA ARG A 163 4.88 5.17 -15.07
C ARG A 163 5.11 3.90 -14.25
N ALA A 164 4.42 2.80 -14.60
CA ALA A 164 4.56 1.52 -13.90
C ALA A 164 6.01 1.04 -13.84
N ALA A 165 6.76 1.21 -14.94
CA ALA A 165 8.17 0.81 -15.03
C ALA A 165 9.02 1.47 -13.95
N HIS A 166 8.85 2.77 -13.72
CA HIS A 166 9.59 3.53 -12.70
C HIS A 166 9.15 3.22 -11.28
N ILE A 167 7.83 3.05 -11.07
CA ILE A 167 7.28 2.77 -9.74
C ILE A 167 7.78 1.43 -9.19
N VAL A 168 7.96 0.42 -10.04
CA VAL A 168 8.47 -0.88 -9.62
C VAL A 168 9.99 -0.93 -9.44
N GLU A 169 10.75 0.08 -9.83
CA GLU A 169 12.22 0.13 -9.61
C GLU A 169 12.56 0.24 -8.12
N VAL A 170 11.66 0.76 -7.31
CA VAL A 170 11.87 0.94 -5.86
C VAL A 170 11.04 -0.06 -5.04
N ARG A 171 11.41 -0.23 -3.75
CA ARG A 171 10.58 -1.02 -2.82
C ARG A 171 9.30 -0.29 -2.52
N PRO A 172 8.13 -0.98 -2.52
CA PRO A 172 6.90 -0.39 -2.03
C PRO A 172 7.00 -0.04 -0.54
N GLY A 173 6.25 1.00 -0.12
CA GLY A 173 6.29 1.52 1.24
C GLY A 173 5.14 1.03 2.12
N LEU A 174 5.38 1.02 3.43
CA LEU A 174 4.33 0.93 4.45
C LEU A 174 3.52 2.23 4.48
N THR A 175 4.19 3.37 4.36
CA THR A 175 3.60 4.68 4.10
C THR A 175 4.23 5.31 2.86
N GLY A 176 3.68 6.41 2.36
CA GLY A 176 4.18 7.07 1.16
C GLY A 176 3.57 8.45 0.96
N LEU A 177 4.00 9.14 -0.09
CA LEU A 177 3.52 10.48 -0.41
C LEU A 177 1.99 10.50 -0.59
N TRP A 178 1.42 9.52 -1.30
CA TRP A 178 -0.01 9.33 -1.42
C TRP A 178 -0.70 9.18 -0.05
N ALA A 179 -0.15 8.35 0.83
CA ALA A 179 -0.76 8.05 2.13
C ALA A 179 -0.90 9.27 3.06
N VAL A 180 -0.08 10.30 2.85
CA VAL A 180 -0.11 11.55 3.64
C VAL A 180 -0.72 12.73 2.89
N SER A 181 -1.20 12.54 1.65
CA SER A 181 -1.72 13.61 0.78
C SER A 181 -3.20 13.46 0.41
N GLY A 182 -3.97 12.66 1.17
CA GLY A 182 -5.43 12.54 0.98
C GLY A 182 -5.94 11.10 0.92
N ARG A 183 -5.06 10.10 0.76
CA ARG A 183 -5.44 8.68 0.74
C ARG A 183 -6.53 8.38 -0.31
N SER A 184 -7.67 7.85 0.14
CA SER A 184 -8.79 7.49 -0.74
C SER A 184 -9.67 8.67 -1.16
N GLU A 185 -9.38 9.90 -0.71
CA GLU A 185 -10.13 11.11 -1.08
C GLU A 185 -9.64 11.74 -2.39
N ILE A 186 -8.45 11.36 -2.86
CA ILE A 186 -7.90 11.81 -4.14
C ILE A 186 -8.27 10.85 -5.27
N SER A 187 -8.28 11.37 -6.50
CA SER A 187 -8.52 10.56 -7.69
C SER A 187 -7.41 9.51 -7.89
N TYR A 188 -7.72 8.49 -8.70
CA TYR A 188 -6.73 7.47 -9.02
C TYR A 188 -5.54 8.06 -9.80
N GLU A 189 -5.80 9.02 -10.69
CA GLU A 189 -4.77 9.70 -11.47
C GLU A 189 -3.84 10.54 -10.59
N GLU A 190 -4.38 11.34 -9.68
CA GLU A 190 -3.59 12.08 -8.68
C GLU A 190 -2.74 11.15 -7.81
N ARG A 191 -3.29 9.99 -7.45
CA ARG A 191 -2.51 8.98 -6.72
C ARG A 191 -1.33 8.49 -7.54
N VAL A 192 -1.52 8.15 -8.82
CA VAL A 192 -0.44 7.71 -9.72
C VAL A 192 0.63 8.79 -9.86
N ASP A 193 0.21 10.07 -9.96
CA ASP A 193 1.13 11.21 -10.02
C ASP A 193 1.97 11.35 -8.75
N LEU A 194 1.36 11.20 -7.58
CA LEU A 194 2.07 11.27 -6.29
C LEU A 194 3.05 10.09 -6.12
N GLU A 195 2.66 8.88 -6.54
CA GLU A 195 3.53 7.71 -6.48
C GLU A 195 4.74 7.86 -7.43
N TYR A 196 4.51 8.36 -8.64
CA TYR A 196 5.56 8.64 -9.60
C TYR A 196 6.49 9.77 -9.12
N ARG A 197 5.90 10.87 -8.63
CA ARG A 197 6.64 12.00 -8.07
C ARG A 197 7.56 11.56 -6.93
N TYR A 198 7.08 10.70 -6.03
CA TYR A 198 7.92 10.14 -4.97
C TYR A 198 9.16 9.45 -5.53
N VAL A 199 9.03 8.68 -6.60
CA VAL A 199 10.13 7.90 -7.17
C VAL A 199 11.16 8.80 -7.85
N VAL A 200 10.71 9.82 -8.60
CA VAL A 200 11.62 10.70 -9.38
C VAL A 200 12.24 11.83 -8.55
N GLU A 201 11.56 12.30 -7.50
CA GLU A 201 12.04 13.40 -6.66
C GLU A 201 12.56 12.90 -5.29
N TRP A 202 12.73 11.59 -5.11
CA TRP A 202 13.06 11.00 -3.84
C TRP A 202 14.27 11.65 -3.15
N SER A 203 14.15 11.87 -1.85
CA SER A 203 15.24 12.29 -0.98
C SER A 203 15.01 11.80 0.45
N VAL A 204 16.09 11.67 1.22
CA VAL A 204 16.00 11.34 2.67
C VAL A 204 15.12 12.35 3.42
N ARG A 205 15.17 13.63 3.02
CA ARG A 205 14.32 14.69 3.59
C ARG A 205 12.84 14.48 3.29
N MET A 206 12.52 13.99 2.08
CA MET A 206 11.15 13.62 1.71
C MET A 206 10.64 12.47 2.57
N ASP A 207 11.43 11.42 2.75
CA ASP A 207 11.09 10.30 3.64
C ASP A 207 10.84 10.78 5.08
N ALA A 208 11.72 11.60 5.63
CA ALA A 208 11.54 12.16 6.97
C ALA A 208 10.23 12.97 7.09
N SER A 209 9.93 13.81 6.10
CA SER A 209 8.68 14.57 6.04
C SER A 209 7.45 13.67 6.00
N ILE A 210 7.47 12.61 5.18
CA ILE A 210 6.38 11.64 5.07
C ILE A 210 6.19 10.90 6.39
N LEU A 211 7.26 10.43 7.04
CA LEU A 211 7.17 9.77 8.33
C LEU A 211 6.54 10.66 9.41
N LEU A 212 6.96 11.93 9.49
CA LEU A 212 6.38 12.89 10.43
C LEU A 212 4.90 13.16 10.17
N ARG A 213 4.46 13.18 8.91
CA ARG A 213 3.06 13.38 8.51
C ARG A 213 2.22 12.12 8.65
N THR A 214 2.83 10.93 8.70
CA THR A 214 2.11 9.66 8.78
C THR A 214 1.36 9.51 10.10
N LEU A 215 1.98 9.83 11.23
CA LEU A 215 1.33 9.68 12.54
C LEU A 215 0.02 10.49 12.65
N PRO A 216 -0.02 11.81 12.37
CA PRO A 216 -1.28 12.54 12.37
C PRO A 216 -2.28 12.06 11.31
N ALA A 217 -1.82 11.56 10.15
CA ALA A 217 -2.70 11.02 9.13
C ALA A 217 -3.39 9.70 9.59
N VAL A 218 -2.66 8.83 10.29
CA VAL A 218 -3.21 7.60 10.90
C VAL A 218 -4.19 7.92 12.02
N LEU A 219 -3.84 8.85 12.93
CA LEU A 219 -4.68 9.20 14.08
C LEU A 219 -6.00 9.86 13.66
N ARG A 220 -6.01 10.64 12.60
CA ARG A 220 -7.24 11.25 12.06
C ARG A 220 -8.18 10.22 11.43
N GLY A 221 -7.64 9.12 10.91
CA GLY A 221 -8.43 8.05 10.28
C GLY A 221 -9.20 8.45 9.02
N HIS A 222 -8.92 9.63 8.42
CA HIS A 222 -9.58 10.08 7.19
C HIS A 222 -9.11 9.26 5.99
N GLY A 223 -10.05 8.94 5.09
CA GLY A 223 -9.75 8.20 3.85
C GLY A 223 -9.32 6.73 4.07
N ALA A 224 -9.60 6.14 5.22
CA ALA A 224 -9.34 4.73 5.52
C ALA A 224 -10.65 3.94 5.50
N TYR A 225 -10.95 3.23 4.39
CA TYR A 225 -12.04 2.24 4.24
C TYR A 225 -11.59 1.04 3.43
#